data_f82055767d7986c948c542c213581bfd
#
_entry.id   f82055767d7986c948c542c213581bfd
#
_cell.length_a   1.000
_cell.length_b   1.000
_cell.length_c   1.000
_cell.angle_alpha   90.00
_cell.angle_beta   90.00
_cell.angle_gamma   90.00
#
_symmetry.space_group_name_H-M   'P 1'
#
loop_
_entity.id
_entity.type
_entity.pdbx_description
1 polymer ?
#
loop_
_entity_poly.entity_id
_entity_poly.type
_entity_poly.pdbx_seq_one_letter_code
_entity_poly.pdbx_strand_id
1 'polypeptide(L)'
;MAKDIRVRYAPSPTGLLHIGNARTALFNYLYARHHGGTFIIRIEDTDRKRHVEDGERSQLDNLRWLGIDWDESPETHENYRQSERLPLYQKYIDQLLAEGKAYKSYVTEEELAAERERQEAAGETPRYINEFLGMTEEEKAAYIAEREAAGIVPTVRLAVNESGIYKWHDIVKGDIEFEGGNIGGDWVIQKKDGYPTYNFAVVVDDHDMQISNVIRGDDHIANTPKQLMVYEALGWEAPEFGHMTLIINSETGKKLSKRDTNTLQFIEDYRKKGYLPEAVFNFIALLGWNPGGEDEIFSREELIKLFDENRLSKSPAAFDQKKLDWMSNDYIKNADFDKVFALCKPFLEEAGRLTDKAEKLVELYKPQMTAAEEIVPLTDLFFEDFPELTEAEKEVMAGETVPTVLKAFKAKLEAMSDDEFVVENIFPQIKAVQKETGIKGKNLFMPIRIAVSGEMHGPELPDTIFLLGREKSIKHIDQVLATL
;
A
#
# COMPACT_ATOMS: atom_id res chain seq x y z
N MET A 1 28.98 16.79 -16.14
CA MET A 1 29.00 15.67 -15.18
C MET A 1 27.55 15.26 -15.02
N ALA A 2 27.22 13.96 -14.97
CA ALA A 2 25.86 13.53 -14.69
C ALA A 2 25.48 14.10 -13.32
N LYS A 3 24.26 14.63 -13.18
CA LYS A 3 23.74 15.17 -11.92
C LYS A 3 23.57 13.99 -10.95
N ASP A 4 24.05 14.13 -9.73
CA ASP A 4 23.85 13.07 -8.73
C ASP A 4 22.36 12.85 -8.51
N ILE A 5 21.91 11.60 -8.63
CA ILE A 5 20.50 11.26 -8.45
C ILE A 5 20.12 11.38 -6.97
N ARG A 6 19.16 12.24 -6.67
CA ARG A 6 18.53 12.39 -5.35
C ARG A 6 17.04 12.48 -5.52
N VAL A 7 16.33 11.57 -4.90
CA VAL A 7 14.87 11.49 -4.93
C VAL A 7 14.30 11.43 -3.51
N ARG A 8 13.02 11.70 -3.39
CA ARG A 8 12.38 11.75 -2.09
C ARG A 8 10.98 11.12 -2.10
N TYR A 9 10.64 10.49 -1.00
CA TYR A 9 9.27 10.30 -0.56
C TYR A 9 8.94 11.37 0.48
N ALA A 10 7.89 12.16 0.22
CA ALA A 10 7.56 13.34 1.01
C ALA A 10 6.11 13.27 1.53
N PRO A 11 5.82 12.39 2.51
CA PRO A 11 4.47 12.20 3.01
C PRO A 11 4.04 13.32 3.95
N SER A 12 2.75 13.68 3.89
CA SER A 12 2.09 14.39 4.99
C SER A 12 1.63 13.37 6.04
N PRO A 13 1.85 13.61 7.35
CA PRO A 13 1.50 12.67 8.43
C PRO A 13 0.00 12.73 8.76
N THR A 14 -0.85 12.56 7.75
CA THR A 14 -2.32 12.72 7.84
C THR A 14 -3.06 11.38 7.89
N GLY A 15 -2.35 10.27 8.11
CA GLY A 15 -2.94 8.93 8.23
C GLY A 15 -1.95 7.80 8.01
N LEU A 16 -2.49 6.58 7.99
CA LEU A 16 -1.73 5.35 7.77
C LEU A 16 -1.15 5.28 6.35
N LEU A 17 -0.09 4.48 6.17
CA LEU A 17 0.53 4.27 4.86
C LEU A 17 -0.42 3.53 3.92
N HIS A 18 -1.04 4.27 3.01
CA HIS A 18 -1.90 3.73 1.96
C HIS A 18 -1.05 3.12 0.83
N ILE A 19 -1.57 2.09 0.16
CA ILE A 19 -0.87 1.38 -0.92
C ILE A 19 -0.38 2.32 -2.05
N GLY A 20 -1.13 3.37 -2.36
CA GLY A 20 -0.72 4.39 -3.35
C GLY A 20 0.52 5.17 -2.92
N ASN A 21 0.61 5.52 -1.63
CA ASN A 21 1.77 6.18 -1.05
C ASN A 21 2.96 5.23 -0.93
N ALA A 22 2.71 3.97 -0.55
CA ALA A 22 3.73 2.94 -0.53
C ALA A 22 4.33 2.72 -1.93
N ARG A 23 3.51 2.71 -2.98
CA ARG A 23 3.97 2.65 -4.38
C ARG A 23 4.84 3.86 -4.75
N THR A 24 4.44 5.06 -4.33
CA THR A 24 5.23 6.27 -4.56
C THR A 24 6.60 6.17 -3.89
N ALA A 25 6.66 5.73 -2.63
CA ALA A 25 7.93 5.50 -1.94
C ALA A 25 8.77 4.42 -2.64
N LEU A 26 8.15 3.30 -3.03
CA LEU A 26 8.82 2.18 -3.68
C LEU A 26 9.43 2.57 -5.02
N PHE A 27 8.74 3.33 -5.86
CA PHE A 27 9.32 3.76 -7.14
C PHE A 27 10.45 4.77 -6.99
N ASN A 28 10.39 5.68 -6.02
CA ASN A 28 11.54 6.52 -5.68
C ASN A 28 12.72 5.68 -5.16
N TYR A 29 12.44 4.69 -4.32
CA TYR A 29 13.46 3.74 -3.84
C TYR A 29 14.10 2.96 -4.99
N LEU A 30 13.31 2.34 -5.87
CA LEU A 30 13.81 1.59 -7.02
C LEU A 30 14.64 2.49 -7.95
N TYR A 31 14.15 3.70 -8.23
CA TYR A 31 14.85 4.68 -9.05
C TYR A 31 16.23 5.04 -8.45
N ALA A 32 16.25 5.37 -7.14
CA ALA A 32 17.50 5.69 -6.47
C ALA A 32 18.47 4.51 -6.47
N ARG A 33 18.03 3.33 -6.09
CA ARG A 33 18.89 2.15 -5.99
C ARG A 33 19.40 1.68 -7.36
N HIS A 34 18.56 1.76 -8.40
CA HIS A 34 18.96 1.43 -9.78
C HIS A 34 20.07 2.34 -10.30
N HIS A 35 19.97 3.64 -10.07
CA HIS A 35 20.92 4.63 -10.53
C HIS A 35 22.08 4.90 -9.55
N GLY A 36 22.16 4.18 -8.43
CA GLY A 36 23.18 4.41 -7.40
C GLY A 36 23.06 5.77 -6.70
N GLY A 37 21.85 6.30 -6.65
CA GLY A 37 21.51 7.59 -6.04
C GLY A 37 21.09 7.52 -4.59
N THR A 38 20.64 8.66 -4.07
CA THR A 38 20.18 8.85 -2.68
C THR A 38 18.66 8.88 -2.63
N PHE A 39 18.07 8.12 -1.72
CA PHE A 39 16.64 8.14 -1.42
C PHE A 39 16.40 8.75 -0.03
N ILE A 40 15.64 9.85 0.04
CA ILE A 40 15.35 10.54 1.29
C ILE A 40 13.86 10.49 1.66
N ILE A 41 13.59 10.61 2.96
CA ILE A 41 12.24 10.81 3.48
C ILE A 41 12.16 12.20 4.12
N ARG A 42 11.21 13.01 3.67
CA ARG A 42 10.88 14.31 4.24
C ARG A 42 9.44 14.36 4.69
N ILE A 43 9.18 14.76 5.93
CA ILE A 43 7.83 14.86 6.46
C ILE A 43 7.24 16.24 6.18
N GLU A 44 6.10 16.28 5.50
CA GLU A 44 5.39 17.52 5.15
C GLU A 44 4.25 17.77 6.14
N ASP A 45 4.58 18.35 7.30
CA ASP A 45 3.72 18.54 8.46
C ASP A 45 3.22 19.99 8.65
N THR A 46 3.23 20.80 7.60
CA THR A 46 2.74 22.19 7.64
C THR A 46 1.22 22.33 7.75
N ASP A 47 0.47 21.24 7.53
CA ASP A 47 -0.98 21.21 7.77
C ASP A 47 -1.30 20.64 9.15
N ARG A 48 -1.22 21.50 10.17
CA ARG A 48 -1.46 21.13 11.56
C ARG A 48 -2.89 20.67 11.86
N LYS A 49 -3.88 21.05 11.03
CA LYS A 49 -5.29 20.68 11.23
C LYS A 49 -5.58 19.22 10.90
N ARG A 50 -4.81 18.62 9.98
CA ARG A 50 -4.95 17.25 9.54
C ARG A 50 -3.88 16.31 10.11
N HIS A 51 -3.09 16.79 11.06
CA HIS A 51 -2.08 15.97 11.73
C HIS A 51 -2.74 14.80 12.48
N VAL A 52 -2.25 13.58 12.27
CA VAL A 52 -2.68 12.37 12.98
C VAL A 52 -1.53 11.93 13.88
N GLU A 53 -1.83 11.75 15.17
CA GLU A 53 -0.88 11.16 16.12
C GLU A 53 -0.44 9.79 15.57
N ASP A 54 0.84 9.46 15.67
CA ASP A 54 1.45 8.25 15.07
C ASP A 54 1.48 8.19 13.52
N GLY A 55 0.96 9.19 12.80
CA GLY A 55 0.96 9.18 11.33
C GLY A 55 2.36 9.06 10.73
N GLU A 56 3.33 9.82 11.23
CA GLU A 56 4.74 9.73 10.81
C GLU A 56 5.31 8.34 11.11
N ARG A 57 5.13 7.85 12.35
CA ARG A 57 5.63 6.55 12.78
C ARG A 57 5.05 5.41 11.94
N SER A 58 3.75 5.45 11.65
CA SER A 58 3.11 4.46 10.77
C SER A 58 3.72 4.45 9.37
N GLN A 59 4.03 5.64 8.80
CA GLN A 59 4.68 5.72 7.49
C GLN A 59 6.05 5.01 7.53
N LEU A 60 6.91 5.35 8.48
CA LEU A 60 8.27 4.83 8.56
C LEU A 60 8.31 3.33 8.90
N ASP A 61 7.52 2.89 9.88
CA ASP A 61 7.51 1.49 10.32
C ASP A 61 7.00 0.56 9.21
N ASN A 62 5.99 0.99 8.45
CA ASN A 62 5.46 0.17 7.36
C ASN A 62 6.36 0.19 6.11
N LEU A 63 7.11 1.26 5.85
CA LEU A 63 8.15 1.25 4.82
C LEU A 63 9.29 0.29 5.20
N ARG A 64 9.75 0.30 6.46
CA ARG A 64 10.73 -0.67 6.95
C ARG A 64 10.24 -2.11 6.82
N TRP A 65 8.98 -2.35 7.19
CA TRP A 65 8.39 -3.67 7.04
C TRP A 65 8.40 -4.14 5.59
N LEU A 66 8.11 -3.26 4.63
CA LEU A 66 8.25 -3.56 3.20
C LEU A 66 9.72 -3.76 2.78
N GLY A 67 10.68 -3.39 3.64
CA GLY A 67 12.10 -3.41 3.34
C GLY A 67 12.54 -2.27 2.42
N ILE A 68 11.82 -1.17 2.43
CA ILE A 68 12.21 0.08 1.79
C ILE A 68 13.04 0.86 2.81
N ASP A 69 14.34 0.84 2.64
CA ASP A 69 15.31 1.61 3.42
C ASP A 69 15.60 2.95 2.76
N TRP A 70 16.09 3.90 3.52
CA TRP A 70 16.43 5.25 3.07
C TRP A 70 17.77 5.70 3.60
N ASP A 71 18.35 6.68 2.93
CA ASP A 71 19.67 7.20 3.27
C ASP A 71 19.57 8.36 4.28
N GLU A 72 18.53 9.20 4.14
CA GLU A 72 18.30 10.37 4.97
C GLU A 72 16.83 10.49 5.37
N SER A 73 16.58 10.88 6.65
CA SER A 73 15.21 11.04 7.17
C SER A 73 15.20 11.90 8.44
N PRO A 74 14.02 12.26 8.97
CA PRO A 74 13.90 12.94 10.26
C PRO A 74 14.51 12.20 11.46
N GLU A 75 14.76 10.88 11.33
CA GLU A 75 15.38 10.09 12.39
C GLU A 75 16.90 10.14 12.38
N THR A 76 17.48 10.48 11.24
CA THR A 76 18.94 10.48 11.03
C THR A 76 19.52 11.85 10.77
N HIS A 77 18.69 12.82 10.36
CA HIS A 77 19.11 14.17 9.98
C HIS A 77 18.17 15.22 10.56
N GLU A 78 18.72 16.35 10.95
CA GLU A 78 17.95 17.52 11.38
C GLU A 78 17.29 18.23 10.19
N ASN A 79 16.19 18.92 10.44
CA ASN A 79 15.47 19.70 9.42
C ASN A 79 14.89 18.86 8.24
N TYR A 80 14.44 17.64 8.52
CA TYR A 80 13.70 16.80 7.56
C TYR A 80 12.19 16.80 7.80
N ARG A 81 11.71 17.65 8.75
CA ARG A 81 10.28 18.02 8.88
C ARG A 81 10.10 19.47 8.46
N GLN A 82 9.05 19.76 7.70
CA GLN A 82 8.78 21.11 7.23
C GLN A 82 8.55 22.11 8.37
N SER A 83 7.95 21.68 9.47
CA SER A 83 7.77 22.51 10.68
C SER A 83 9.09 23.00 11.29
N GLU A 84 10.19 22.30 11.07
CA GLU A 84 11.54 22.65 11.54
C GLU A 84 12.23 23.67 10.62
N ARG A 85 11.67 23.93 9.43
CA ARG A 85 12.30 24.70 8.34
C ARG A 85 11.70 26.10 8.14
N LEU A 86 10.81 26.54 9.02
CA LEU A 86 10.13 27.85 8.88
C LEU A 86 11.07 29.04 8.64
N PRO A 87 12.24 29.15 9.30
CA PRO A 87 13.18 30.23 9.02
C PRO A 87 13.73 30.23 7.59
N LEU A 88 13.90 29.04 6.98
CA LEU A 88 14.36 28.90 5.60
C LEU A 88 13.29 29.40 4.61
N TYR A 89 12.04 29.03 4.83
CA TYR A 89 10.94 29.53 3.99
C TYR A 89 10.81 31.04 4.10
N GLN A 90 10.89 31.59 5.31
CA GLN A 90 10.80 33.02 5.52
C GLN A 90 11.91 33.79 4.80
N LYS A 91 13.15 33.28 4.80
CA LYS A 91 14.27 33.86 4.07
C LYS A 91 13.93 34.06 2.59
N TYR A 92 13.36 33.05 1.94
CA TYR A 92 13.06 33.14 0.50
C TYR A 92 11.78 33.91 0.22
N ILE A 93 10.82 33.95 1.15
CA ILE A 93 9.65 34.85 1.06
C ILE A 93 10.12 36.31 1.13
N ASP A 94 10.99 36.64 2.07
CA ASP A 94 11.56 38.01 2.21
C ASP A 94 12.37 38.42 0.97
N GLN A 95 13.11 37.49 0.37
CA GLN A 95 13.81 37.73 -0.88
C GLN A 95 12.82 38.07 -2.01
N LEU A 96 11.75 37.29 -2.20
CA LEU A 96 10.75 37.54 -3.24
C LEU A 96 10.01 38.87 -3.01
N LEU A 97 9.74 39.23 -1.75
CA LEU A 97 9.16 40.53 -1.39
C LEU A 97 10.10 41.67 -1.74
N ALA A 98 11.40 41.57 -1.40
CA ALA A 98 12.41 42.57 -1.70
C ALA A 98 12.65 42.75 -3.19
N GLU A 99 12.54 41.66 -3.98
CA GLU A 99 12.67 41.70 -5.43
C GLU A 99 11.38 42.11 -6.17
N GLY A 100 10.29 42.37 -5.43
CA GLY A 100 9.00 42.73 -6.03
C GLY A 100 8.30 41.58 -6.79
N LYS A 101 8.76 40.34 -6.60
CA LYS A 101 8.18 39.12 -7.20
C LYS A 101 7.05 38.51 -6.36
N ALA A 102 6.90 38.98 -5.13
CA ALA A 102 5.80 38.70 -4.23
C ALA A 102 5.37 39.98 -3.53
N TYR A 103 4.17 39.96 -2.95
CA TYR A 103 3.64 41.08 -2.22
C TYR A 103 2.70 40.63 -1.10
N LYS A 104 2.49 41.49 -0.09
CA LYS A 104 1.53 41.29 0.98
C LYS A 104 0.11 41.63 0.48
N SER A 105 -0.80 40.69 0.59
CA SER A 105 -2.21 40.84 0.22
C SER A 105 -3.06 40.90 1.49
N TYR A 106 -3.90 41.93 1.57
CA TYR A 106 -4.79 42.20 2.69
C TYR A 106 -6.26 41.87 2.42
N VAL A 107 -6.55 41.20 1.28
CA VAL A 107 -7.90 40.76 0.93
C VAL A 107 -8.37 39.68 1.93
N THR A 108 -9.59 39.85 2.44
CA THR A 108 -10.20 38.88 3.37
C THR A 108 -10.82 37.70 2.64
N GLU A 109 -11.16 36.63 3.37
CA GLU A 109 -11.82 35.46 2.80
C GLU A 109 -13.25 35.81 2.29
N GLU A 110 -13.92 36.72 3.00
CA GLU A 110 -15.23 37.21 2.62
C GLU A 110 -15.19 38.02 1.29
N GLU A 111 -14.17 38.86 1.14
CA GLU A 111 -13.97 39.64 -0.10
C GLU A 111 -13.62 38.74 -1.28
N LEU A 112 -12.78 37.70 -1.05
CA LEU A 112 -12.46 36.68 -2.07
C LEU A 112 -13.69 35.88 -2.47
N ALA A 113 -14.56 35.51 -1.53
CA ALA A 113 -15.78 34.80 -1.78
C ALA A 113 -16.78 35.66 -2.59
N ALA A 114 -16.95 36.92 -2.19
CA ALA A 114 -17.84 37.86 -2.90
C ALA A 114 -17.35 38.12 -4.34
N GLU A 115 -16.07 38.30 -4.55
CA GLU A 115 -15.51 38.50 -5.90
C GLU A 115 -15.67 37.24 -6.77
N ARG A 116 -15.50 36.06 -6.20
CA ARG A 116 -15.75 34.79 -6.87
C ARG A 116 -17.22 34.67 -7.30
N GLU A 117 -18.14 34.94 -6.41
CA GLU A 117 -19.59 34.92 -6.71
C GLU A 117 -19.93 35.90 -7.83
N ARG A 118 -19.34 37.11 -7.80
CA ARG A 118 -19.53 38.13 -8.86
C ARG A 118 -19.06 37.59 -10.21
N GLN A 119 -17.86 37.00 -10.28
CA GLN A 119 -17.30 36.46 -11.52
C GLN A 119 -18.14 35.29 -12.05
N GLU A 120 -18.56 34.36 -11.18
CA GLU A 120 -19.42 33.22 -11.55
C GLU A 120 -20.77 33.70 -12.09
N ALA A 121 -21.39 34.73 -11.47
CA ALA A 121 -22.63 35.33 -11.92
C ALA A 121 -22.50 36.06 -13.29
N ALA A 122 -21.30 36.57 -13.58
CA ALA A 122 -20.99 37.18 -14.87
C ALA A 122 -20.63 36.16 -15.97
N GLY A 123 -20.53 34.85 -15.62
CA GLY A 123 -20.07 33.81 -16.53
C GLY A 123 -18.57 33.83 -16.79
N GLU A 124 -17.81 34.50 -15.93
CA GLU A 124 -16.34 34.56 -15.97
C GLU A 124 -15.74 33.38 -15.22
N THR A 125 -14.55 32.90 -15.63
CA THR A 125 -13.79 31.93 -14.85
C THR A 125 -13.25 32.60 -13.60
N PRO A 126 -13.54 32.09 -12.38
CA PRO A 126 -13.07 32.68 -11.15
C PRO A 126 -11.55 32.76 -11.09
N ARG A 127 -11.03 33.92 -10.77
CA ARG A 127 -9.60 34.17 -10.60
C ARG A 127 -9.36 35.26 -9.56
N TYR A 128 -8.21 35.23 -8.95
CA TYR A 128 -7.79 36.30 -8.09
C TYR A 128 -7.38 37.51 -8.92
N ILE A 129 -7.88 38.70 -8.52
CA ILE A 129 -7.50 40.00 -9.09
C ILE A 129 -6.66 40.73 -8.05
N ASN A 130 -5.45 41.18 -8.44
CA ASN A 130 -4.56 41.91 -7.56
C ASN A 130 -5.27 43.20 -7.10
N GLU A 131 -5.46 43.35 -5.78
CA GLU A 131 -6.14 44.49 -5.17
C GLU A 131 -5.46 45.84 -5.42
N PHE A 132 -4.18 45.81 -5.78
CA PHE A 132 -3.42 47.04 -6.07
C PHE A 132 -3.45 47.44 -7.54
N LEU A 133 -4.15 46.69 -8.36
CA LEU A 133 -4.21 46.95 -9.81
C LEU A 133 -4.84 48.35 -10.08
N GLY A 134 -4.04 49.22 -10.72
CA GLY A 134 -4.45 50.56 -11.06
C GLY A 134 -4.32 51.59 -9.94
N MET A 135 -3.85 51.21 -8.74
CA MET A 135 -3.56 52.14 -7.65
C MET A 135 -2.22 52.84 -7.86
N THR A 136 -2.16 54.12 -7.47
CA THR A 136 -0.90 54.84 -7.27
C THR A 136 -0.23 54.37 -5.99
N GLU A 137 1.07 54.65 -5.81
CA GLU A 137 1.79 54.27 -4.59
C GLU A 137 1.20 54.94 -3.33
N GLU A 138 0.64 56.12 -3.44
CA GLU A 138 -0.04 56.80 -2.34
C GLU A 138 -1.37 56.11 -1.97
N GLU A 139 -2.16 55.72 -2.94
CA GLU A 139 -3.40 54.97 -2.72
C GLU A 139 -3.13 53.60 -2.13
N LYS A 140 -2.11 52.93 -2.62
CA LYS A 140 -1.68 51.62 -2.09
C LYS A 140 -1.23 51.75 -0.63
N ALA A 141 -0.42 52.76 -0.32
CA ALA A 141 0.01 53.00 1.04
C ALA A 141 -1.16 53.32 2.01
N ALA A 142 -2.14 54.12 1.54
CA ALA A 142 -3.34 54.42 2.30
C ALA A 142 -4.19 53.17 2.56
N TYR A 143 -4.39 52.36 1.53
CA TYR A 143 -5.13 51.09 1.60
C TYR A 143 -4.45 50.13 2.62
N ILE A 144 -3.13 49.94 2.56
CA ILE A 144 -2.38 49.10 3.50
C ILE A 144 -2.56 49.61 4.93
N ALA A 145 -2.40 50.93 5.14
CA ALA A 145 -2.53 51.50 6.47
C ALA A 145 -3.93 51.32 7.08
N GLU A 146 -4.99 51.46 6.25
CA GLU A 146 -6.36 51.18 6.66
C GLU A 146 -6.55 49.69 7.07
N ARG A 147 -6.06 48.76 6.25
CA ARG A 147 -6.16 47.32 6.53
C ARG A 147 -5.41 46.92 7.78
N GLU A 148 -4.18 47.42 7.99
CA GLU A 148 -3.40 47.19 9.18
C GLU A 148 -4.08 47.78 10.42
N ALA A 149 -4.65 48.99 10.33
CA ALA A 149 -5.41 49.62 11.41
C ALA A 149 -6.67 48.80 11.77
N ALA A 150 -7.26 48.13 10.80
CA ALA A 150 -8.37 47.18 11.01
C ALA A 150 -7.93 45.81 11.57
N GLY A 151 -6.62 45.58 11.81
CA GLY A 151 -6.07 44.34 12.36
C GLY A 151 -6.04 43.16 11.36
N ILE A 152 -6.10 43.46 10.08
CA ILE A 152 -6.06 42.42 9.03
C ILE A 152 -4.62 41.95 8.88
N VAL A 153 -4.38 40.66 9.15
CA VAL A 153 -3.10 39.99 8.90
C VAL A 153 -2.97 39.61 7.44
N PRO A 154 -1.94 40.09 6.72
CA PRO A 154 -1.79 39.77 5.31
C PRO A 154 -1.37 38.33 5.05
N THR A 155 -1.72 37.82 3.86
CA THR A 155 -1.02 36.70 3.23
C THR A 155 0.07 37.23 2.32
N VAL A 156 1.04 36.37 1.92
CA VAL A 156 1.99 36.74 0.85
C VAL A 156 1.60 35.98 -0.42
N ARG A 157 1.50 36.71 -1.53
CA ARG A 157 1.18 36.16 -2.85
C ARG A 157 2.37 36.29 -3.79
N LEU A 158 2.58 35.26 -4.59
CA LEU A 158 3.51 35.29 -5.72
C LEU A 158 2.85 36.03 -6.88
N ALA A 159 3.56 37.00 -7.46
CA ALA A 159 3.14 37.66 -8.68
C ALA A 159 3.32 36.72 -9.87
N VAL A 160 2.25 36.40 -10.55
CA VAL A 160 2.22 35.42 -11.64
C VAL A 160 2.52 36.08 -12.98
N ASN A 161 3.44 35.52 -13.75
CA ASN A 161 3.62 35.87 -15.15
C ASN A 161 2.50 35.17 -15.97
N GLU A 162 1.38 35.86 -16.18
CA GLU A 162 0.22 35.33 -16.89
C GLU A 162 0.49 35.03 -18.37
N SER A 163 1.42 35.73 -19.00
CA SER A 163 1.84 35.48 -20.38
C SER A 163 2.92 34.42 -20.51
N GLY A 164 3.41 33.90 -19.38
CA GLY A 164 4.43 32.85 -19.33
C GLY A 164 3.88 31.51 -19.83
N ILE A 165 4.74 30.72 -20.47
CA ILE A 165 4.42 29.34 -20.85
C ILE A 165 5.38 28.43 -20.08
N TYR A 166 4.81 27.58 -19.20
CA TYR A 166 5.56 26.64 -18.38
C TYR A 166 5.57 25.26 -19.03
N LYS A 167 6.77 24.79 -19.39
CA LYS A 167 6.97 23.52 -20.11
C LYS A 167 7.89 22.62 -19.30
N TRP A 168 7.56 21.33 -19.29
CA TRP A 168 8.49 20.31 -18.76
C TRP A 168 8.30 19.00 -19.52
N HIS A 169 9.36 18.23 -19.55
CA HIS A 169 9.26 16.84 -19.97
C HIS A 169 8.99 15.97 -18.73
N ASP A 170 7.83 15.31 -18.74
CA ASP A 170 7.44 14.41 -17.67
C ASP A 170 7.88 12.98 -17.98
N ILE A 171 8.62 12.34 -17.07
CA ILE A 171 9.17 10.99 -17.24
C ILE A 171 8.07 10.00 -17.66
N VAL A 172 6.83 10.16 -17.16
CA VAL A 172 5.72 9.23 -17.41
C VAL A 172 4.79 9.75 -18.52
N LYS A 173 4.42 11.03 -18.45
CA LYS A 173 3.37 11.61 -19.31
C LYS A 173 3.94 12.19 -20.62
N GLY A 174 5.26 12.42 -20.71
CA GLY A 174 5.91 13.11 -21.84
C GLY A 174 5.83 14.62 -21.74
N ASP A 175 5.84 15.33 -22.86
CA ASP A 175 5.87 16.78 -22.88
C ASP A 175 4.55 17.38 -22.43
N ILE A 176 4.62 18.28 -21.45
CA ILE A 176 3.47 19.02 -20.90
C ILE A 176 3.73 20.51 -21.01
N GLU A 177 2.71 21.24 -21.40
CA GLU A 177 2.72 22.70 -21.51
C GLU A 177 1.54 23.30 -20.75
N PHE A 178 1.78 24.39 -20.04
CA PHE A 178 0.79 25.11 -19.27
C PHE A 178 0.94 26.63 -19.44
N GLU A 179 -0.14 27.31 -19.78
CA GLU A 179 -0.19 28.77 -19.87
C GLU A 179 -0.39 29.40 -18.50
N GLY A 180 0.48 30.35 -18.11
CA GLY A 180 0.46 30.99 -16.79
C GLY A 180 -0.87 31.62 -16.42
N GLY A 181 -1.57 32.20 -17.41
CA GLY A 181 -2.90 32.77 -17.20
C GLY A 181 -3.98 31.79 -16.70
N ASN A 182 -3.79 30.50 -16.98
CA ASN A 182 -4.71 29.44 -16.54
C ASN A 182 -4.58 29.07 -15.06
N ILE A 183 -3.61 29.62 -14.33
CA ILE A 183 -3.41 29.32 -12.90
C ILE A 183 -4.44 30.00 -12.00
N GLY A 184 -5.18 31.00 -12.51
CA GLY A 184 -6.21 31.71 -11.77
C GLY A 184 -5.71 32.94 -10.99
N GLY A 185 -4.62 33.57 -11.44
CA GLY A 185 -4.05 34.79 -10.85
C GLY A 185 -2.97 34.53 -9.78
N ASP A 186 -2.57 35.59 -9.10
CA ASP A 186 -1.53 35.55 -8.06
C ASP A 186 -1.98 34.65 -6.89
N TRP A 187 -1.14 33.68 -6.51
CA TRP A 187 -1.51 32.70 -5.50
C TRP A 187 -0.68 32.81 -4.21
N VAL A 188 -1.26 32.41 -3.10
CA VAL A 188 -0.68 32.54 -1.76
C VAL A 188 0.51 31.60 -1.60
N ILE A 189 1.68 32.15 -1.25
CA ILE A 189 2.90 31.41 -0.87
C ILE A 189 3.07 31.33 0.63
N GLN A 190 2.55 32.31 1.41
CA GLN A 190 2.55 32.31 2.87
C GLN A 190 1.15 32.60 3.42
N LYS A 191 0.69 31.80 4.34
CA LYS A 191 -0.60 31.95 5.04
C LYS A 191 -0.51 32.99 6.13
N LYS A 192 -1.67 33.45 6.64
CA LYS A 192 -1.79 34.43 7.75
C LYS A 192 -1.10 33.98 9.03
N ASP A 193 -0.98 32.67 9.26
CA ASP A 193 -0.29 32.07 10.41
C ASP A 193 1.23 31.99 10.27
N GLY A 194 1.79 32.53 9.18
CA GLY A 194 3.21 32.54 8.88
C GLY A 194 3.73 31.25 8.23
N TYR A 195 2.91 30.21 8.12
CA TYR A 195 3.31 28.95 7.46
C TYR A 195 3.28 29.10 5.93
N PRO A 196 4.23 28.49 5.21
CA PRO A 196 4.18 28.48 3.76
C PRO A 196 3.01 27.61 3.27
N THR A 197 2.60 27.82 2.02
CA THR A 197 1.71 26.88 1.34
C THR A 197 2.53 25.72 0.77
N TYR A 198 1.84 24.59 0.50
CA TYR A 198 2.45 23.36 -0.03
C TYR A 198 3.36 23.63 -1.23
N ASN A 199 2.85 24.29 -2.27
CA ASN A 199 3.59 24.50 -3.52
C ASN A 199 4.83 25.36 -3.37
N PHE A 200 4.89 26.24 -2.36
CA PHE A 200 6.08 27.01 -2.04
C PHE A 200 7.08 26.20 -1.19
N ALA A 201 6.61 25.56 -0.13
CA ALA A 201 7.47 24.81 0.78
C ALA A 201 8.19 23.66 0.05
N VAL A 202 7.48 22.89 -0.76
CA VAL A 202 8.05 21.73 -1.48
C VAL A 202 9.17 22.16 -2.45
N VAL A 203 9.04 23.32 -3.09
CA VAL A 203 10.07 23.84 -4.01
C VAL A 203 11.33 24.25 -3.24
N VAL A 204 11.14 24.97 -2.12
CA VAL A 204 12.28 25.38 -1.28
C VAL A 204 13.02 24.16 -0.74
N ASP A 205 12.28 23.15 -0.30
CA ASP A 205 12.86 21.92 0.23
C ASP A 205 13.56 21.10 -0.86
N ASP A 206 12.91 20.90 -2.01
CA ASP A 206 13.51 20.14 -3.12
C ASP A 206 14.78 20.81 -3.64
N HIS A 207 14.82 22.15 -3.66
CA HIS A 207 16.03 22.91 -4.00
C HIS A 207 17.13 22.74 -2.95
N ASP A 208 16.83 23.01 -1.69
CA ASP A 208 17.79 22.98 -0.59
C ASP A 208 18.37 21.58 -0.34
N MET A 209 17.53 20.55 -0.48
CA MET A 209 17.90 19.13 -0.39
C MET A 209 18.48 18.59 -1.71
N GLN A 210 18.67 19.43 -2.73
CA GLN A 210 19.25 19.07 -4.04
C GLN A 210 18.54 17.92 -4.73
N ILE A 211 17.22 17.87 -4.66
CA ILE A 211 16.43 16.85 -5.34
C ILE A 211 16.59 16.99 -6.87
N SER A 212 16.99 15.91 -7.50
CA SER A 212 17.19 15.87 -8.96
C SER A 212 15.91 15.45 -9.71
N ASN A 213 15.13 14.55 -9.12
CA ASN A 213 13.93 13.97 -9.74
C ASN A 213 12.80 13.90 -8.73
N VAL A 214 11.61 14.30 -9.17
CA VAL A 214 10.38 14.31 -8.37
C VAL A 214 9.40 13.31 -8.96
N ILE A 215 9.36 12.09 -8.41
CA ILE A 215 8.43 11.02 -8.81
C ILE A 215 7.28 11.00 -7.80
N ARG A 216 6.04 11.21 -8.28
CA ARG A 216 4.84 11.34 -7.42
C ARG A 216 3.56 10.95 -8.15
N GLY A 217 2.42 10.95 -7.47
CA GLY A 217 1.11 10.69 -8.09
C GLY A 217 0.69 11.77 -9.09
N ASP A 218 -0.08 11.42 -10.11
CA ASP A 218 -0.54 12.33 -11.15
C ASP A 218 -1.63 13.32 -10.69
N ASP A 219 -2.18 13.14 -9.50
CA ASP A 219 -2.99 14.14 -8.80
C ASP A 219 -2.19 15.42 -8.46
N HIS A 220 -0.87 15.37 -8.54
CA HIS A 220 0.01 16.53 -8.39
C HIS A 220 0.38 17.25 -9.71
N ILE A 221 -0.04 16.78 -10.87
CA ILE A 221 0.26 17.44 -12.16
C ILE A 221 -0.17 18.90 -12.14
N ALA A 222 -1.36 19.21 -11.65
CA ALA A 222 -1.89 20.56 -11.55
C ALA A 222 -1.08 21.48 -10.59
N ASN A 223 -0.25 20.92 -9.73
CA ASN A 223 0.65 21.67 -8.84
C ASN A 223 1.95 22.08 -9.53
N THR A 224 2.40 21.29 -10.52
CA THR A 224 3.71 21.49 -11.18
C THR A 224 3.88 22.88 -11.78
N PRO A 225 2.89 23.49 -12.48
CA PRO A 225 3.01 24.86 -12.96
C PRO A 225 3.30 25.88 -11.85
N LYS A 226 2.59 25.79 -10.70
CA LYS A 226 2.86 26.67 -9.54
C LYS A 226 4.26 26.51 -9.01
N GLN A 227 4.76 25.30 -8.97
CA GLN A 227 6.12 25.02 -8.53
C GLN A 227 7.16 25.54 -9.50
N LEU A 228 6.95 25.38 -10.80
CA LEU A 228 7.81 25.97 -11.83
C LEU A 228 7.87 27.51 -11.74
N MET A 229 6.74 28.17 -11.43
CA MET A 229 6.69 29.61 -11.18
C MET A 229 7.57 30.04 -10.00
N VAL A 230 7.66 29.24 -8.94
CA VAL A 230 8.55 29.50 -7.80
C VAL A 230 10.01 29.31 -8.19
N TYR A 231 10.34 28.21 -8.92
CA TYR A 231 11.69 28.01 -9.45
C TYR A 231 12.14 29.20 -10.34
N GLU A 232 11.29 29.64 -11.25
CA GLU A 232 11.55 30.81 -12.10
C GLU A 232 11.75 32.09 -11.27
N ALA A 233 10.86 32.36 -10.30
CA ALA A 233 10.93 33.53 -9.47
C ALA A 233 12.20 33.62 -8.62
N LEU A 234 12.70 32.47 -8.13
CA LEU A 234 13.93 32.39 -7.36
C LEU A 234 15.18 32.22 -8.23
N GLY A 235 15.03 32.04 -9.55
CA GLY A 235 16.14 31.83 -10.49
C GLY A 235 16.82 30.48 -10.32
N TRP A 236 16.06 29.47 -9.91
CA TRP A 236 16.56 28.12 -9.68
C TRP A 236 16.24 27.18 -10.84
N GLU A 237 17.06 26.17 -11.03
CA GLU A 237 16.79 25.06 -11.95
C GLU A 237 15.80 24.11 -11.30
N ALA A 238 14.73 23.77 -12.02
CA ALA A 238 13.76 22.79 -11.55
C ALA A 238 14.28 21.34 -11.68
N PRO A 239 13.86 20.42 -10.80
CA PRO A 239 14.12 19.00 -10.98
C PRO A 239 13.36 18.43 -12.18
N GLU A 240 13.69 17.23 -12.59
CA GLU A 240 12.85 16.45 -13.51
C GLU A 240 11.62 15.94 -12.79
N PHE A 241 10.46 15.91 -13.47
CA PHE A 241 9.19 15.44 -12.89
C PHE A 241 8.75 14.14 -13.54
N GLY A 242 8.15 13.26 -12.74
CA GLY A 242 7.47 12.04 -13.18
C GLY A 242 6.16 11.85 -12.43
N HIS A 243 5.03 11.84 -13.15
CA HIS A 243 3.71 11.73 -12.56
C HIS A 243 3.09 10.36 -12.86
N MET A 244 3.12 9.49 -11.85
CA MET A 244 2.58 8.14 -11.91
C MET A 244 1.06 8.14 -11.91
N THR A 245 0.48 7.27 -12.71
CA THR A 245 -0.96 7.11 -12.84
C THR A 245 -1.63 6.63 -11.53
N LEU A 246 -2.93 6.88 -11.41
CA LEU A 246 -3.73 6.41 -10.28
C LEU A 246 -3.77 4.87 -10.21
N ILE A 247 -4.01 4.36 -9.00
CA ILE A 247 -4.41 2.97 -8.79
C ILE A 247 -5.93 2.90 -8.80
N ILE A 248 -6.46 1.99 -9.61
CA ILE A 248 -7.89 1.70 -9.71
C ILE A 248 -8.17 0.27 -9.23
N ASN A 249 -9.36 0.03 -8.75
CA ASN A 249 -9.83 -1.31 -8.46
C ASN A 249 -10.10 -2.05 -9.78
N SER A 250 -9.55 -3.25 -9.95
CA SER A 250 -9.66 -4.03 -11.19
C SER A 250 -11.10 -4.46 -11.54
N GLU A 251 -11.94 -4.65 -10.51
CA GLU A 251 -13.32 -5.10 -10.70
C GLU A 251 -14.26 -3.94 -11.04
N THR A 252 -14.06 -2.78 -10.41
CA THR A 252 -14.97 -1.63 -10.55
C THR A 252 -14.49 -0.56 -11.53
N GLY A 253 -13.20 -0.56 -11.88
CA GLY A 253 -12.55 0.46 -12.70
C GLY A 253 -12.48 1.84 -12.03
N LYS A 254 -12.89 1.98 -10.77
CA LYS A 254 -12.88 3.24 -10.03
C LYS A 254 -11.57 3.39 -9.24
N LYS A 255 -11.22 4.65 -8.91
CA LYS A 255 -10.09 4.93 -8.01
C LYS A 255 -10.25 4.09 -6.74
N LEU A 256 -9.18 3.41 -6.34
CA LEU A 256 -9.13 2.65 -5.10
C LEU A 256 -9.48 3.57 -3.92
N SER A 257 -10.49 3.22 -3.14
CA SER A 257 -11.04 4.09 -2.12
C SER A 257 -11.26 3.32 -0.80
N LYS A 258 -11.15 4.03 0.32
CA LYS A 258 -11.37 3.49 1.69
C LYS A 258 -12.75 2.81 1.89
N ARG A 259 -13.65 2.89 0.92
CA ARG A 259 -14.98 2.26 0.96
C ARG A 259 -15.02 0.89 0.27
N ASP A 260 -13.93 0.48 -0.37
CA ASP A 260 -13.83 -0.84 -1.01
C ASP A 260 -13.56 -1.87 0.08
N THR A 261 -14.60 -2.53 0.57
CA THR A 261 -14.54 -3.46 1.71
C THR A 261 -13.78 -4.75 1.42
N ASN A 262 -13.60 -5.10 0.16
CA ASN A 262 -12.95 -6.34 -0.28
C ASN A 262 -11.47 -6.17 -0.62
N THR A 263 -10.91 -4.97 -0.43
CA THR A 263 -9.52 -4.68 -0.80
C THR A 263 -8.81 -4.02 0.38
N LEU A 264 -7.73 -4.61 0.84
CA LEU A 264 -6.88 -4.00 1.85
C LEU A 264 -6.16 -2.79 1.23
N GLN A 265 -6.19 -1.67 1.92
CA GLN A 265 -5.67 -0.41 1.37
C GLN A 265 -4.47 0.12 2.11
N PHE A 266 -4.27 -0.33 3.35
CA PHE A 266 -3.16 0.10 4.18
C PHE A 266 -2.13 -1.02 4.32
N ILE A 267 -0.87 -0.66 4.26
CA ILE A 267 0.25 -1.62 4.40
C ILE A 267 0.20 -2.32 5.76
N GLU A 268 -0.24 -1.61 6.79
CA GLU A 268 -0.41 -2.18 8.12
C GLU A 268 -1.40 -3.36 8.16
N ASP A 269 -2.43 -3.34 7.32
CA ASP A 269 -3.43 -4.42 7.28
C ASP A 269 -2.82 -5.70 6.70
N TYR A 270 -1.99 -5.60 5.66
CA TYR A 270 -1.23 -6.76 5.14
C TYR A 270 -0.28 -7.33 6.20
N ARG A 271 0.43 -6.44 6.91
CA ARG A 271 1.32 -6.84 8.00
C ARG A 271 0.57 -7.55 9.12
N LYS A 272 -0.59 -7.03 9.55
CA LYS A 272 -1.44 -7.62 10.59
C LYS A 272 -1.97 -8.99 10.22
N LYS A 273 -2.28 -9.23 8.96
CA LYS A 273 -2.71 -10.53 8.43
C LYS A 273 -1.58 -11.54 8.23
N GLY A 274 -0.33 -11.10 8.36
CA GLY A 274 0.83 -11.96 8.19
C GLY A 274 1.16 -12.27 6.73
N TYR A 275 0.97 -11.30 5.83
CA TYR A 275 1.58 -11.37 4.49
C TYR A 275 3.09 -11.28 4.59
N LEU A 276 3.80 -11.92 3.66
CA LEU A 276 5.24 -11.72 3.51
C LEU A 276 5.52 -10.35 2.88
N PRO A 277 6.39 -9.52 3.47
CA PRO A 277 6.70 -8.20 2.94
C PRO A 277 7.26 -8.24 1.52
N GLU A 278 8.00 -9.29 1.15
CA GLU A 278 8.54 -9.47 -0.19
C GLU A 278 7.44 -9.65 -1.24
N ALA A 279 6.37 -10.37 -0.90
CA ALA A 279 5.23 -10.55 -1.79
C ALA A 279 4.50 -9.23 -2.04
N VAL A 280 4.26 -8.45 -0.98
CA VAL A 280 3.61 -7.14 -1.07
C VAL A 280 4.49 -6.15 -1.83
N PHE A 281 5.81 -6.15 -1.57
CA PHE A 281 6.78 -5.31 -2.29
C PHE A 281 6.77 -5.61 -3.79
N ASN A 282 6.89 -6.88 -4.19
CA ASN A 282 6.87 -7.28 -5.59
C ASN A 282 5.54 -6.92 -6.27
N PHE A 283 4.43 -7.19 -5.61
CA PHE A 283 3.11 -6.84 -6.15
C PHE A 283 2.97 -5.33 -6.41
N ILE A 284 3.37 -4.49 -5.42
CA ILE A 284 3.31 -3.04 -5.56
C ILE A 284 4.25 -2.55 -6.68
N ALA A 285 5.42 -3.17 -6.85
CA ALA A 285 6.36 -2.83 -7.92
C ALA A 285 5.75 -3.01 -9.32
N LEU A 286 4.86 -4.00 -9.49
CA LEU A 286 4.16 -4.26 -10.75
C LEU A 286 2.90 -3.39 -10.95
N LEU A 287 2.52 -2.57 -9.97
CA LEU A 287 1.38 -1.64 -10.11
C LEU A 287 1.77 -0.39 -10.91
N GLY A 288 1.67 -0.50 -12.22
CA GLY A 288 1.95 0.59 -13.15
C GLY A 288 3.40 0.63 -13.65
N TRP A 289 4.11 -0.47 -13.52
CA TRP A 289 5.40 -0.70 -14.14
C TRP A 289 5.51 -2.17 -14.60
N ASN A 290 6.29 -2.43 -15.65
CA ASN A 290 6.51 -3.77 -16.18
C ASN A 290 7.99 -3.97 -16.53
N PRO A 291 8.67 -4.97 -15.93
CA PRO A 291 10.09 -5.24 -16.22
C PRO A 291 10.34 -5.79 -17.63
N GLY A 292 9.28 -6.23 -18.32
CA GLY A 292 9.36 -6.97 -19.57
C GLY A 292 9.45 -8.47 -19.34
N GLY A 293 9.01 -9.26 -20.31
CA GLY A 293 8.89 -10.71 -20.18
C GLY A 293 7.56 -11.14 -19.57
N GLU A 294 7.48 -12.41 -19.19
CA GLU A 294 6.28 -13.05 -18.63
C GLU A 294 6.42 -13.34 -17.14
N ASP A 295 7.61 -13.15 -16.57
CA ASP A 295 7.86 -13.36 -15.14
C ASP A 295 7.17 -12.28 -14.29
N GLU A 296 6.63 -12.69 -13.16
CA GLU A 296 5.92 -11.83 -12.22
C GLU A 296 6.47 -11.93 -10.78
N ILE A 297 7.29 -12.93 -10.49
CA ILE A 297 7.91 -13.14 -9.17
C ILE A 297 9.37 -12.76 -9.25
N PHE A 298 9.76 -11.75 -8.48
CA PHE A 298 11.11 -11.18 -8.49
C PHE A 298 11.59 -10.89 -7.08
N SER A 299 12.84 -11.17 -6.80
CA SER A 299 13.51 -10.64 -5.61
C SER A 299 13.63 -9.11 -5.69
N ARG A 300 13.89 -8.47 -4.57
CA ARG A 300 14.11 -7.02 -4.51
C ARG A 300 15.30 -6.60 -5.36
N GLU A 301 16.38 -7.36 -5.31
CA GLU A 301 17.62 -7.13 -6.05
C GLU A 301 17.39 -7.21 -7.55
N GLU A 302 16.55 -8.15 -8.01
CA GLU A 302 16.16 -8.26 -9.42
C GLU A 302 15.32 -7.05 -9.84
N LEU A 303 14.35 -6.64 -9.01
CA LEU A 303 13.52 -5.46 -9.29
C LEU A 303 14.36 -4.18 -9.39
N ILE A 304 15.32 -3.98 -8.48
CA ILE A 304 16.26 -2.86 -8.56
C ILE A 304 17.08 -2.89 -9.85
N LYS A 305 17.56 -4.06 -10.23
CA LYS A 305 18.37 -4.22 -11.45
C LYS A 305 17.56 -4.02 -12.73
N LEU A 306 16.32 -4.47 -12.74
CA LEU A 306 15.43 -4.43 -13.91
C LEU A 306 14.71 -3.09 -14.05
N PHE A 307 14.73 -2.24 -13.01
CA PHE A 307 13.97 -1.00 -13.02
C PHE A 307 14.39 -0.12 -14.22
N ASP A 308 13.39 0.40 -14.92
CA ASP A 308 13.52 1.30 -16.06
C ASP A 308 12.31 2.25 -16.01
N GLU A 309 12.56 3.51 -15.72
CA GLU A 309 11.55 4.56 -15.61
C GLU A 309 10.78 4.79 -16.91
N ASN A 310 11.37 4.47 -18.06
CA ASN A 310 10.70 4.59 -19.36
C ASN A 310 9.56 3.57 -19.53
N ARG A 311 9.50 2.56 -18.66
CA ARG A 311 8.45 1.54 -18.62
C ARG A 311 7.34 1.83 -17.62
N LEU A 312 7.37 2.99 -16.97
CA LEU A 312 6.26 3.43 -16.15
C LEU A 312 5.00 3.62 -17.00
N SER A 313 3.89 3.05 -16.56
CA SER A 313 2.64 3.02 -17.31
C SER A 313 2.00 4.41 -17.42
N LYS A 314 1.55 4.75 -18.63
CA LYS A 314 0.73 5.95 -18.90
C LYS A 314 -0.75 5.76 -18.57
N SER A 315 -1.18 4.52 -18.36
CA SER A 315 -2.56 4.15 -18.02
C SER A 315 -2.69 3.81 -16.54
N PRO A 316 -3.88 3.99 -15.93
CA PRO A 316 -4.11 3.61 -14.54
C PRO A 316 -3.71 2.17 -14.23
N ALA A 317 -3.13 1.95 -13.05
CA ALA A 317 -2.73 0.62 -12.60
C ALA A 317 -3.92 -0.08 -11.95
N ALA A 318 -4.28 -1.28 -12.42
CA ALA A 318 -5.36 -2.06 -11.85
C ALA A 318 -4.86 -2.87 -10.64
N PHE A 319 -5.44 -2.61 -9.46
CA PHE A 319 -5.22 -3.43 -8.27
C PHE A 319 -6.11 -4.68 -8.36
N ASP A 320 -5.49 -5.84 -8.39
CA ASP A 320 -6.14 -7.15 -8.42
C ASP A 320 -5.76 -7.95 -7.18
N GLN A 321 -6.73 -8.15 -6.26
CA GLN A 321 -6.52 -8.91 -5.03
C GLN A 321 -6.16 -10.36 -5.30
N LYS A 322 -6.78 -10.99 -6.31
CA LYS A 322 -6.51 -12.39 -6.66
C LYS A 322 -5.08 -12.59 -7.13
N LYS A 323 -4.55 -11.60 -7.86
CA LYS A 323 -3.15 -11.61 -8.29
C LYS A 323 -2.21 -11.49 -7.08
N LEU A 324 -2.51 -10.60 -6.14
CA LEU A 324 -1.74 -10.49 -4.90
C LEU A 324 -1.77 -11.79 -4.09
N ASP A 325 -2.95 -12.40 -3.94
CA ASP A 325 -3.11 -13.64 -3.20
C ASP A 325 -2.31 -14.78 -3.85
N TRP A 326 -2.37 -14.89 -5.17
CA TRP A 326 -1.55 -15.86 -5.92
C TRP A 326 -0.06 -15.62 -5.71
N MET A 327 0.41 -14.37 -5.83
CA MET A 327 1.82 -14.04 -5.61
C MET A 327 2.23 -14.34 -4.16
N SER A 328 1.41 -13.97 -3.20
CA SER A 328 1.68 -14.20 -1.78
C SER A 328 1.76 -15.69 -1.44
N ASN A 329 0.86 -16.49 -2.01
CA ASN A 329 0.92 -17.95 -1.86
C ASN A 329 2.23 -18.52 -2.42
N ASP A 330 2.68 -18.05 -3.59
CA ASP A 330 3.94 -18.50 -4.18
C ASP A 330 5.14 -18.15 -3.27
N TYR A 331 5.17 -16.94 -2.71
CA TYR A 331 6.21 -16.53 -1.77
C TYR A 331 6.19 -17.36 -0.47
N ILE A 332 5.03 -17.60 0.14
CA ILE A 332 4.90 -18.42 1.35
C ILE A 332 5.34 -19.87 1.05
N LYS A 333 4.89 -20.43 -0.05
CA LYS A 333 5.22 -21.79 -0.47
C LYS A 333 6.72 -22.00 -0.63
N ASN A 334 7.43 -21.01 -1.16
CA ASN A 334 8.87 -21.08 -1.43
C ASN A 334 9.74 -20.51 -0.30
N ALA A 335 9.16 -19.86 0.72
CA ALA A 335 9.90 -19.33 1.86
C ALA A 335 10.44 -20.42 2.78
N ASP A 336 11.48 -20.10 3.53
CA ASP A 336 12.01 -20.97 4.58
C ASP A 336 10.92 -21.28 5.61
N PHE A 337 10.88 -22.54 6.07
CA PHE A 337 9.88 -22.99 7.03
C PHE A 337 9.88 -22.15 8.32
N ASP A 338 11.06 -21.93 8.90
CA ASP A 338 11.20 -21.17 10.15
C ASP A 338 10.62 -19.76 10.05
N LYS A 339 10.78 -19.12 8.89
CA LYS A 339 10.20 -17.80 8.62
C LYS A 339 8.68 -17.85 8.59
N VAL A 340 8.09 -18.82 7.91
CA VAL A 340 6.63 -18.98 7.83
C VAL A 340 6.06 -19.38 9.18
N PHE A 341 6.72 -20.30 9.90
CA PHE A 341 6.31 -20.68 11.25
C PHE A 341 6.32 -19.50 12.23
N ALA A 342 7.38 -18.67 12.18
CA ALA A 342 7.46 -17.46 12.99
C ALA A 342 6.32 -16.47 12.71
N LEU A 343 5.84 -16.38 11.47
CA LEU A 343 4.66 -15.57 11.10
C LEU A 343 3.35 -16.17 11.62
N CYS A 344 3.20 -17.49 11.56
CA CYS A 344 1.99 -18.20 12.01
C CYS A 344 1.87 -18.27 13.53
N LYS A 345 2.99 -18.31 14.23
CA LYS A 345 3.07 -18.53 15.68
C LYS A 345 2.17 -17.60 16.50
N PRO A 346 2.17 -16.26 16.29
CA PRO A 346 1.30 -15.36 17.05
C PRO A 346 -0.20 -15.69 16.88
N PHE A 347 -0.63 -16.07 15.68
CA PHE A 347 -2.03 -16.43 15.40
C PHE A 347 -2.43 -17.74 16.08
N LEU A 348 -1.53 -18.74 16.05
CA LEU A 348 -1.74 -20.01 16.76
C LEU A 348 -1.77 -19.83 18.29
N GLU A 349 -0.92 -18.95 18.81
CA GLU A 349 -0.86 -18.63 20.23
C GLU A 349 -2.14 -17.94 20.69
N GLU A 350 -2.62 -16.92 19.98
CA GLU A 350 -3.86 -16.18 20.24
C GLU A 350 -5.09 -17.12 20.19
N ALA A 351 -5.10 -18.06 19.23
CA ALA A 351 -6.16 -19.06 19.08
C ALA A 351 -6.06 -20.23 20.07
N GLY A 352 -5.02 -20.29 20.92
CA GLY A 352 -4.79 -21.41 21.83
C GLY A 352 -4.39 -22.72 21.14
N ARG A 353 -3.82 -22.64 19.91
CA ARG A 353 -3.46 -23.78 19.04
C ARG A 353 -1.96 -24.02 18.93
N LEU A 354 -1.15 -23.29 19.67
CA LEU A 354 0.29 -23.49 19.70
C LEU A 354 0.63 -24.72 20.58
N THR A 355 0.52 -25.89 19.99
CA THR A 355 0.81 -27.19 20.61
C THR A 355 2.13 -27.80 20.11
N ASP A 356 2.51 -28.96 20.62
CA ASP A 356 3.64 -29.76 20.11
C ASP A 356 3.50 -30.19 18.64
N LYS A 357 2.29 -30.13 18.08
CA LYS A 357 2.00 -30.41 16.67
C LYS A 357 2.01 -29.17 15.77
N ALA A 358 2.19 -27.97 16.33
CA ALA A 358 2.04 -26.70 15.60
C ALA A 358 2.97 -26.61 14.38
N GLU A 359 4.23 -27.05 14.48
CA GLU A 359 5.15 -27.05 13.36
C GLU A 359 4.66 -27.93 12.21
N LYS A 360 4.18 -29.13 12.52
CA LYS A 360 3.63 -30.05 11.50
C LYS A 360 2.35 -29.53 10.86
N LEU A 361 1.52 -28.83 11.62
CA LEU A 361 0.30 -28.18 11.10
C LEU A 361 0.66 -27.05 10.13
N VAL A 362 1.64 -26.21 10.48
CA VAL A 362 2.12 -25.16 9.58
C VAL A 362 2.78 -25.76 8.33
N GLU A 363 3.59 -26.81 8.46
CA GLU A 363 4.20 -27.52 7.33
C GLU A 363 3.13 -28.07 6.37
N LEU A 364 2.07 -28.65 6.93
CA LEU A 364 0.96 -29.23 6.18
C LEU A 364 0.19 -28.20 5.36
N TYR A 365 -0.08 -27.01 5.94
CA TYR A 365 -0.90 -25.98 5.33
C TYR A 365 -0.13 -24.88 4.60
N LYS A 366 1.19 -24.78 4.82
CA LYS A 366 2.06 -23.80 4.15
C LYS A 366 1.81 -23.69 2.63
N PRO A 367 1.62 -24.78 1.85
CA PRO A 367 1.37 -24.67 0.42
C PRO A 367 0.03 -24.03 0.03
N GLN A 368 -0.90 -23.88 0.97
CA GLN A 368 -2.26 -23.39 0.72
C GLN A 368 -2.44 -21.93 1.19
N MET A 369 -1.58 -21.45 2.10
CA MET A 369 -1.72 -20.13 2.70
C MET A 369 -1.35 -19.00 1.75
N THR A 370 -2.09 -17.91 1.83
CA THR A 370 -1.76 -16.62 1.23
C THR A 370 -1.29 -15.61 2.30
N ALA A 371 -1.76 -15.78 3.54
CA ALA A 371 -1.35 -15.01 4.70
C ALA A 371 -1.33 -15.91 5.95
N ALA A 372 -0.52 -15.57 6.93
CA ALA A 372 -0.32 -16.40 8.11
C ALA A 372 -1.56 -16.51 9.01
N GLU A 373 -2.47 -15.52 9.00
CA GLU A 373 -3.75 -15.59 9.75
C GLU A 373 -4.60 -16.80 9.33
N GLU A 374 -4.45 -17.27 8.07
CA GLU A 374 -5.22 -18.38 7.55
C GLU A 374 -4.92 -19.71 8.22
N ILE A 375 -3.77 -19.82 8.94
CA ILE A 375 -3.44 -21.03 9.69
C ILE A 375 -4.49 -21.37 10.75
N VAL A 376 -5.19 -20.36 11.29
CA VAL A 376 -6.22 -20.60 12.29
C VAL A 376 -7.42 -21.34 11.69
N PRO A 377 -8.16 -20.82 10.71
CA PRO A 377 -9.27 -21.55 10.11
C PRO A 377 -8.84 -22.85 9.41
N LEU A 378 -7.65 -22.89 8.80
CA LEU A 378 -7.13 -24.10 8.18
C LEU A 378 -6.90 -25.25 9.17
N THR A 379 -6.69 -24.92 10.44
CA THR A 379 -6.46 -25.92 11.49
C THR A 379 -7.71 -26.25 12.31
N ASP A 380 -8.90 -25.70 11.99
CA ASP A 380 -10.17 -25.94 12.72
C ASP A 380 -10.45 -27.41 12.91
N LEU A 381 -10.24 -28.22 11.89
CA LEU A 381 -10.42 -29.68 11.93
C LEU A 381 -9.76 -30.34 13.15
N PHE A 382 -8.59 -29.84 13.55
CA PHE A 382 -7.80 -30.47 14.63
C PHE A 382 -8.22 -30.02 16.03
N PHE A 383 -8.88 -28.86 16.15
CA PHE A 383 -9.21 -28.21 17.42
C PHE A 383 -10.71 -28.11 17.68
N GLU A 384 -11.52 -27.95 16.65
CA GLU A 384 -12.97 -27.84 16.75
C GLU A 384 -13.69 -29.20 16.75
N ASP A 385 -14.98 -29.19 17.01
CA ASP A 385 -15.83 -30.35 16.85
C ASP A 385 -16.02 -30.70 15.36
N PHE A 386 -16.42 -31.96 15.10
CA PHE A 386 -16.67 -32.42 13.72
C PHE A 386 -17.76 -31.57 13.08
N PRO A 387 -17.52 -31.00 11.87
CA PRO A 387 -18.44 -30.08 11.23
C PRO A 387 -19.71 -30.77 10.73
N GLU A 388 -20.79 -30.01 10.56
CA GLU A 388 -21.95 -30.48 9.80
C GLU A 388 -21.57 -30.65 8.32
N LEU A 389 -21.91 -31.81 7.78
CA LEU A 389 -21.64 -32.11 6.38
C LEU A 389 -22.55 -31.27 5.47
N THR A 390 -21.97 -30.72 4.42
CA THR A 390 -22.72 -30.06 3.34
C THR A 390 -23.53 -31.06 2.53
N GLU A 391 -24.47 -30.58 1.70
CA GLU A 391 -25.28 -31.47 0.83
C GLU A 391 -24.41 -32.29 -0.13
N ALA A 392 -23.31 -31.73 -0.62
CA ALA A 392 -22.40 -32.45 -1.51
C ALA A 392 -21.67 -33.60 -0.80
N GLU A 393 -21.26 -33.41 0.45
CA GLU A 393 -20.65 -34.44 1.28
C GLU A 393 -21.65 -35.50 1.68
N LYS A 394 -22.87 -35.11 2.06
CA LYS A 394 -23.98 -36.03 2.36
C LYS A 394 -24.30 -36.92 1.13
N GLU A 395 -24.30 -36.36 -0.09
CA GLU A 395 -24.51 -37.13 -1.31
C GLU A 395 -23.44 -38.24 -1.49
N VAL A 396 -22.17 -37.90 -1.25
CA VAL A 396 -21.08 -38.89 -1.28
C VAL A 396 -21.29 -39.95 -0.19
N MET A 397 -21.63 -39.52 1.02
CA MET A 397 -21.78 -40.39 2.17
C MET A 397 -23.03 -41.31 2.08
N ALA A 398 -24.02 -40.97 1.28
CA ALA A 398 -25.17 -41.84 0.99
C ALA A 398 -24.85 -43.06 0.08
N GLY A 399 -23.60 -43.20 -0.37
CA GLY A 399 -23.15 -44.31 -1.22
C GLY A 399 -23.27 -45.68 -0.51
N GLU A 400 -23.81 -46.69 -1.20
CA GLU A 400 -24.04 -48.04 -0.65
C GLU A 400 -22.79 -48.70 -0.04
N THR A 401 -21.60 -48.37 -0.55
CA THR A 401 -20.33 -48.94 -0.10
C THR A 401 -19.74 -48.22 1.13
N VAL A 402 -20.24 -47.05 1.48
CA VAL A 402 -19.69 -46.19 2.52
C VAL A 402 -19.65 -46.87 3.90
N PRO A 403 -20.74 -47.47 4.41
CA PRO A 403 -20.70 -48.15 5.70
C PRO A 403 -19.68 -49.28 5.77
N THR A 404 -19.49 -50.03 4.65
CA THR A 404 -18.50 -51.08 4.57
C THR A 404 -17.07 -50.56 4.65
N VAL A 405 -16.77 -49.49 3.89
CA VAL A 405 -15.46 -48.87 3.88
C VAL A 405 -15.10 -48.31 5.27
N LEU A 406 -16.03 -47.56 5.86
CA LEU A 406 -15.80 -46.92 7.16
C LEU A 406 -15.62 -47.90 8.32
N LYS A 407 -16.46 -48.96 8.36
CA LYS A 407 -16.30 -50.00 9.40
C LYS A 407 -14.99 -50.75 9.23
N ALA A 408 -14.60 -51.10 8.01
CA ALA A 408 -13.32 -51.75 7.77
C ALA A 408 -12.13 -50.85 8.11
N PHE A 409 -12.19 -49.57 7.74
CA PHE A 409 -11.10 -48.61 8.08
C PHE A 409 -10.99 -48.35 9.58
N LYS A 410 -12.13 -48.15 10.27
CA LYS A 410 -12.17 -48.03 11.72
C LYS A 410 -11.49 -49.24 12.40
N ALA A 411 -11.83 -50.44 12.00
CA ALA A 411 -11.22 -51.66 12.56
C ALA A 411 -9.70 -51.72 12.36
N LYS A 412 -9.19 -51.17 11.23
CA LYS A 412 -7.74 -51.08 11.02
C LYS A 412 -7.08 -50.07 11.98
N LEU A 413 -7.71 -48.91 12.21
CA LEU A 413 -7.21 -47.92 13.14
C LEU A 413 -7.24 -48.45 14.60
N GLU A 414 -8.30 -49.16 14.99
CA GLU A 414 -8.43 -49.77 16.32
C GLU A 414 -7.38 -50.87 16.58
N ALA A 415 -6.95 -51.56 15.53
CA ALA A 415 -5.95 -52.61 15.63
C ALA A 415 -4.49 -52.10 15.72
N MET A 416 -4.25 -50.84 15.40
CA MET A 416 -2.90 -50.24 15.49
C MET A 416 -2.53 -49.91 16.93
N SER A 417 -1.32 -50.26 17.33
CA SER A 417 -0.74 -49.75 18.57
C SER A 417 -0.30 -48.29 18.42
N ASP A 418 0.00 -47.61 19.54
CA ASP A 418 0.45 -46.20 19.49
C ASP A 418 1.78 -46.04 18.73
N ASP A 419 2.68 -47.04 18.85
CA ASP A 419 3.97 -47.04 18.12
C ASP A 419 3.79 -47.28 16.61
N GLU A 420 2.72 -47.97 16.21
CA GLU A 420 2.40 -48.22 14.82
C GLU A 420 1.63 -47.04 14.17
N PHE A 421 1.01 -46.16 14.95
CA PHE A 421 0.23 -45.03 14.46
C PHE A 421 1.15 -43.88 14.04
N VAL A 422 1.81 -44.06 12.91
CA VAL A 422 2.70 -43.10 12.24
C VAL A 422 2.23 -42.89 10.81
N VAL A 423 2.58 -41.74 10.21
CA VAL A 423 2.09 -41.33 8.87
C VAL A 423 2.31 -42.42 7.84
N GLU A 424 3.50 -43.03 7.83
CA GLU A 424 3.93 -44.05 6.86
C GLU A 424 3.06 -45.32 6.93
N ASN A 425 2.48 -45.62 8.09
CA ASN A 425 1.67 -46.81 8.27
C ASN A 425 0.16 -46.60 7.97
N ILE A 426 -0.32 -45.36 7.93
CA ILE A 426 -1.75 -45.06 7.71
C ILE A 426 -2.18 -45.40 6.28
N PHE A 427 -1.41 -45.02 5.27
CA PHE A 427 -1.75 -45.35 3.87
C PHE A 427 -1.80 -46.85 3.62
N PRO A 428 -0.89 -47.70 4.12
CA PRO A 428 -1.01 -49.16 4.07
C PRO A 428 -2.34 -49.71 4.65
N GLN A 429 -2.89 -49.08 5.73
CA GLN A 429 -4.18 -49.50 6.27
C GLN A 429 -5.34 -49.21 5.33
N ILE A 430 -5.32 -48.08 4.63
CA ILE A 430 -6.31 -47.78 3.58
C ILE A 430 -6.22 -48.78 2.46
N LYS A 431 -5.01 -49.18 2.06
CA LYS A 431 -4.78 -50.22 1.07
C LYS A 431 -5.22 -51.59 1.54
N ALA A 432 -5.13 -51.90 2.83
CA ALA A 432 -5.66 -53.14 3.40
C ALA A 432 -7.18 -53.20 3.31
N VAL A 433 -7.89 -52.07 3.56
CA VAL A 433 -9.31 -51.95 3.35
C VAL A 433 -9.71 -52.23 1.86
N GLN A 434 -8.90 -51.68 0.92
CA GLN A 434 -9.07 -51.93 -0.50
C GLN A 434 -9.03 -53.43 -0.84
N LYS A 435 -8.07 -54.16 -0.28
CA LYS A 435 -7.91 -55.60 -0.50
C LYS A 435 -9.06 -56.41 0.12
N GLU A 436 -9.50 -56.01 1.32
CA GLU A 436 -10.53 -56.72 2.06
C GLU A 436 -11.93 -56.55 1.43
N THR A 437 -12.26 -55.32 1.02
CA THR A 437 -13.59 -54.96 0.53
C THR A 437 -13.74 -55.02 -1.00
N GLY A 438 -12.64 -54.99 -1.73
CA GLY A 438 -12.62 -54.85 -3.21
C GLY A 438 -12.96 -53.44 -3.69
N ILE A 439 -13.29 -52.48 -2.81
CA ILE A 439 -13.65 -51.10 -3.10
C ILE A 439 -12.38 -50.29 -3.36
N LYS A 440 -12.35 -49.45 -4.40
CA LYS A 440 -11.14 -48.71 -4.83
C LYS A 440 -11.47 -47.32 -5.36
N GLY A 441 -10.43 -46.53 -5.57
CA GLY A 441 -10.53 -45.17 -6.14
C GLY A 441 -11.38 -44.23 -5.29
N LYS A 442 -12.19 -43.41 -5.93
CA LYS A 442 -12.99 -42.38 -5.25
C LYS A 442 -13.90 -42.95 -4.17
N ASN A 443 -14.50 -44.14 -4.41
CA ASN A 443 -15.40 -44.82 -3.48
C ASN A 443 -14.70 -45.37 -2.23
N LEU A 444 -13.37 -45.45 -2.21
CA LEU A 444 -12.56 -45.78 -1.02
C LEU A 444 -12.08 -44.54 -0.28
N PHE A 445 -11.38 -43.66 -1.00
CA PHE A 445 -10.68 -42.55 -0.37
C PHE A 445 -11.58 -41.40 0.08
N MET A 446 -12.63 -41.11 -0.70
CA MET A 446 -13.51 -39.99 -0.42
C MET A 446 -14.34 -40.19 0.85
N PRO A 447 -15.01 -41.35 1.06
CA PRO A 447 -15.70 -41.62 2.32
C PRO A 447 -14.79 -41.55 3.55
N ILE A 448 -13.57 -42.08 3.47
CA ILE A 448 -12.61 -42.01 4.58
C ILE A 448 -12.25 -40.55 4.86
N ARG A 449 -11.96 -39.77 3.82
CA ARG A 449 -11.61 -38.34 3.96
C ARG A 449 -12.75 -37.57 4.63
N ILE A 450 -13.98 -37.68 4.09
CA ILE A 450 -15.14 -36.97 4.64
C ILE A 450 -15.42 -37.42 6.10
N ALA A 451 -15.34 -38.71 6.38
CA ALA A 451 -15.60 -39.21 7.73
C ALA A 451 -14.55 -38.77 8.76
N VAL A 452 -13.31 -38.49 8.33
CA VAL A 452 -12.26 -38.03 9.21
C VAL A 452 -12.25 -36.51 9.33
N SER A 453 -12.39 -35.79 8.19
CA SER A 453 -12.18 -34.35 8.14
C SER A 453 -13.46 -33.50 7.96
N GLY A 454 -14.58 -34.10 7.58
CA GLY A 454 -15.79 -33.37 7.21
C GLY A 454 -15.72 -32.73 5.83
N GLU A 455 -14.63 -32.92 5.05
CA GLU A 455 -14.38 -32.21 3.79
C GLU A 455 -14.00 -33.17 2.66
N MET A 456 -14.37 -32.81 1.42
CA MET A 456 -13.96 -33.56 0.22
C MET A 456 -12.54 -33.24 -0.26
N HIS A 457 -12.02 -32.08 0.11
CA HIS A 457 -10.70 -31.57 -0.28
C HIS A 457 -9.88 -31.22 0.96
N GLY A 458 -8.56 -31.18 0.83
CA GLY A 458 -7.65 -30.84 1.94
C GLY A 458 -6.27 -31.47 1.74
N PRO A 459 -5.40 -31.38 2.75
CA PRO A 459 -4.06 -31.94 2.72
C PRO A 459 -4.03 -33.46 2.50
N GLU A 460 -2.84 -34.03 2.42
CA GLU A 460 -2.68 -35.48 2.29
C GLU A 460 -3.42 -36.23 3.41
N LEU A 461 -4.20 -37.23 3.04
CA LEU A 461 -5.09 -37.92 3.98
C LEU A 461 -4.35 -38.66 5.12
N PRO A 462 -3.18 -39.30 4.90
CA PRO A 462 -2.41 -39.91 5.98
C PRO A 462 -1.93 -38.90 7.01
N ASP A 463 -1.42 -37.75 6.56
CA ASP A 463 -0.95 -36.67 7.45
C ASP A 463 -2.11 -36.09 8.27
N THR A 464 -3.27 -35.87 7.62
CA THR A 464 -4.48 -35.40 8.29
C THR A 464 -4.90 -36.35 9.41
N ILE A 465 -4.97 -37.66 9.12
CA ILE A 465 -5.35 -38.68 10.10
C ILE A 465 -4.35 -38.75 11.26
N PHE A 466 -3.04 -38.70 10.94
CA PHE A 466 -1.98 -38.73 11.95
C PHE A 466 -2.07 -37.50 12.89
N LEU A 467 -2.20 -36.32 12.34
CA LEU A 467 -2.29 -35.09 13.13
C LEU A 467 -3.57 -34.99 13.97
N LEU A 468 -4.70 -35.48 13.40
CA LEU A 468 -5.96 -35.57 14.14
C LEU A 468 -5.84 -36.51 15.35
N GLY A 469 -5.07 -37.55 15.18
CA GLY A 469 -4.87 -38.60 16.18
C GLY A 469 -5.87 -39.75 16.01
N ARG A 470 -5.45 -40.94 16.47
CA ARG A 470 -6.21 -42.19 16.31
C ARG A 470 -7.62 -42.11 16.94
N GLU A 471 -7.69 -41.68 18.20
CA GLU A 471 -8.95 -41.62 18.97
C GLU A 471 -9.96 -40.67 18.33
N LYS A 472 -9.51 -39.45 17.95
CA LYS A 472 -10.39 -38.44 17.34
C LYS A 472 -10.83 -38.90 15.95
N SER A 473 -9.98 -39.54 15.16
CA SER A 473 -10.33 -40.12 13.87
C SER A 473 -11.42 -41.21 13.99
N ILE A 474 -11.29 -42.11 14.98
CA ILE A 474 -12.30 -43.14 15.26
C ILE A 474 -13.62 -42.51 15.70
N LYS A 475 -13.58 -41.50 16.60
CA LYS A 475 -14.77 -40.77 17.07
C LYS A 475 -15.51 -40.12 15.90
N HIS A 476 -14.80 -39.47 14.98
CA HIS A 476 -15.41 -38.84 13.80
C HIS A 476 -16.08 -39.88 12.89
N ILE A 477 -15.39 -41.01 12.64
CA ILE A 477 -15.95 -42.11 11.86
C ILE A 477 -17.23 -42.64 12.52
N ASP A 478 -17.25 -42.80 13.85
CA ASP A 478 -18.44 -43.25 14.57
C ASP A 478 -19.60 -42.27 14.50
N GLN A 479 -19.32 -40.97 14.60
CA GLN A 479 -20.35 -39.92 14.43
C GLN A 479 -21.00 -40.02 13.06
N VAL A 480 -20.21 -40.18 12.02
CA VAL A 480 -20.73 -40.33 10.64
C VAL A 480 -21.49 -41.64 10.47
N LEU A 481 -20.97 -42.78 10.96
CA LEU A 481 -21.67 -44.06 10.91
C LEU A 481 -23.01 -44.05 11.62
N ALA A 482 -23.19 -43.23 12.64
CA ALA A 482 -24.45 -43.08 13.37
C ALA A 482 -25.53 -42.31 12.56
N THR A 483 -25.12 -41.59 11.49
CA THR A 483 -26.02 -40.81 10.63
C THR A 483 -26.38 -41.52 9.32
N LEU A 484 -25.69 -42.61 9.01
CA LEU A 484 -25.95 -43.48 7.82
C LEU A 484 -26.96 -44.56 8.12
#